data_425e35bd0b53a16d8eece4be0a675b95
#
_entry.id   425e35bd0b53a16d8eece4be0a675b95
#
_cell.length_a   1.000
_cell.length_b   1.000
_cell.length_c   1.000
_cell.angle_alpha   90.00
_cell.angle_beta   90.00
_cell.angle_gamma   90.00
#
_symmetry.space_group_name_H-M   'P 1'
#
loop_
_entity.id
_entity.type
_entity.pdbx_description
1 polymer ?
#
loop_
_entity_poly.entity_id
_entity_poly.type
_entity_poly.pdbx_seq_one_letter_code
_entity_poly.pdbx_strand_id
1 'polypeptide(L)'
;MIIACKMHDREKFISTYGKLVPSLVEKYGGEYLVVAPGAKLLEGNLRGYESIAISKWPSKKHALKFWQSTEYEELKTLRKDLADVEVILVESIS
;
A
#
# COMPACT_ATOMS: atom_id res chain seq x y z
N MET A 1 -0.99 -7.64 -3.42
CA MET A 1 -1.83 -6.53 -2.91
C MET A 1 -1.58 -5.31 -3.78
N ILE A 2 -2.64 -4.71 -4.27
CA ILE A 2 -2.56 -3.52 -5.13
C ILE A 2 -3.02 -2.33 -4.32
N ILE A 3 -2.18 -1.30 -4.24
CA ILE A 3 -2.43 -0.11 -3.44
C ILE A 3 -2.44 1.11 -4.36
N ALA A 4 -3.51 1.91 -4.28
CA ALA A 4 -3.62 3.16 -5.00
C ALA A 4 -3.83 4.29 -4.00
N CYS A 5 -3.04 5.34 -4.10
CA CYS A 5 -3.07 6.45 -3.17
C CYS A 5 -3.28 7.78 -3.88
N LYS A 6 -4.16 8.60 -3.29
CA LYS A 6 -4.29 10.01 -3.62
C LYS A 6 -3.64 10.79 -2.49
N MET A 7 -2.46 11.34 -2.73
CA MET A 7 -1.68 12.02 -1.70
C MET A 7 -2.19 13.43 -1.43
N HIS A 8 -2.40 13.75 -0.14
CA HIS A 8 -2.71 15.10 0.31
C HIS A 8 -1.47 15.79 0.85
N ASP A 9 -0.62 15.03 1.56
CA ASP A 9 0.67 15.50 2.07
C ASP A 9 1.71 14.39 1.84
N ARG A 10 2.30 14.39 0.66
CA ARG A 10 3.25 13.35 0.25
C ARG A 10 4.48 13.30 1.14
N GLU A 11 5.05 14.44 1.46
CA GLU A 11 6.27 14.51 2.26
C GLU A 11 6.07 13.90 3.64
N LYS A 12 4.99 14.26 4.32
CA LYS A 12 4.66 13.74 5.64
C LYS A 12 4.26 12.26 5.58
N PHE A 13 3.55 11.86 4.53
CA PHE A 13 3.20 10.46 4.31
C PHE A 13 4.46 9.60 4.21
N ILE A 14 5.43 10.01 3.39
CA ILE A 14 6.68 9.28 3.18
C ILE A 14 7.52 9.24 4.46
N SER A 15 7.63 10.36 5.16
CA SER A 15 8.47 10.46 6.36
C SER A 15 7.90 9.75 7.59
N THR A 16 6.63 9.43 7.58
CA THR A 16 5.96 8.72 8.69
C THR A 16 5.57 7.29 8.28
N TYR A 17 4.43 7.13 7.65
CA TYR A 17 3.91 5.82 7.23
C TYR A 17 4.84 5.11 6.23
N GLY A 18 5.23 5.83 5.17
CA GLY A 18 6.04 5.25 4.09
C GLY A 18 7.40 4.76 4.55
N LYS A 19 7.95 5.37 5.59
CA LYS A 19 9.24 4.98 6.17
C LYS A 19 9.14 3.67 6.97
N LEU A 20 8.00 3.42 7.58
CA LEU A 20 7.82 2.30 8.52
C LEU A 20 7.18 1.06 7.88
N VAL A 21 6.32 1.25 6.88
CA VAL A 21 5.54 0.15 6.33
C VAL A 21 6.37 -0.94 5.64
N PRO A 22 7.48 -0.64 4.93
CA PRO A 22 8.24 -1.71 4.27
C PRO A 22 8.77 -2.77 5.24
N SER A 23 9.26 -2.37 6.40
CA SER A 23 9.77 -3.30 7.41
C SER A 23 8.68 -4.21 7.94
N LEU A 24 7.49 -3.68 8.13
CA LEU A 24 6.36 -4.46 8.62
C LEU A 24 5.85 -5.43 7.55
N VAL A 25 5.79 -5.00 6.30
CA VAL A 25 5.45 -5.87 5.16
C VAL A 25 6.41 -7.06 5.11
N GLU A 26 7.70 -6.78 5.18
CA GLU A 26 8.75 -7.81 5.17
C GLU A 26 8.62 -8.78 6.33
N LYS A 27 8.32 -8.29 7.52
CA LYS A 27 8.11 -9.11 8.72
C LYS A 27 7.03 -10.18 8.51
N TYR A 28 5.99 -9.87 7.74
CA TYR A 28 4.89 -10.80 7.46
C TYR A 28 5.08 -11.59 6.16
N GLY A 29 6.25 -11.51 5.55
CA GLY A 29 6.60 -12.31 4.37
C GLY A 29 6.29 -11.65 3.04
N GLY A 30 5.85 -10.40 3.06
CA GLY A 30 5.58 -9.65 1.83
C GLY A 30 6.82 -8.96 1.28
N GLU A 31 6.73 -8.53 0.03
CA GLU A 31 7.75 -7.69 -0.60
C GLU A 31 7.10 -6.73 -1.59
N TYR A 32 7.62 -5.53 -1.70
CA TYR A 32 7.15 -4.60 -2.72
C TYR A 32 7.80 -4.92 -4.06
N LEU A 33 6.96 -5.08 -5.09
CA LEU A 33 7.41 -5.26 -6.47
C LEU A 33 7.46 -3.94 -7.21
N VAL A 34 6.53 -3.03 -6.89
CA VAL A 34 6.41 -1.73 -7.54
C VAL A 34 6.08 -0.69 -6.48
N VAL A 35 6.78 0.42 -6.53
CA VAL A 35 6.42 1.63 -5.78
C VAL A 35 6.58 2.78 -6.76
N ALA A 36 5.46 3.27 -7.29
CA ALA A 36 5.46 4.26 -8.37
C ALA A 36 4.67 5.49 -7.97
N PRO A 37 5.34 6.63 -7.76
CA PRO A 37 4.67 7.86 -7.32
C PRO A 37 3.86 8.59 -8.40
N GLY A 38 4.06 8.27 -9.67
CA GLY A 38 3.40 8.96 -10.75
C GLY A 38 2.92 7.99 -11.83
N ALA A 39 1.78 7.36 -11.59
CA ALA A 39 1.19 6.47 -12.59
C ALA A 39 0.65 7.27 -13.77
N LYS A 40 0.88 6.76 -14.99
CA LYS A 40 0.35 7.36 -16.20
C LYS A 40 -0.92 6.62 -16.61
N LEU A 41 -2.03 7.35 -16.67
CA LEU A 41 -3.28 6.78 -17.13
C LEU A 41 -3.24 6.58 -18.64
N LEU A 42 -3.56 5.38 -19.10
CA LEU A 42 -3.68 5.06 -20.51
C LEU A 42 -5.14 5.04 -20.97
N GLU A 43 -6.01 4.62 -20.08
CA GLU A 43 -7.45 4.57 -20.35
C GLU A 43 -8.21 4.55 -19.02
N GLY A 44 -9.35 5.20 -18.97
CA GLY A 44 -10.19 5.21 -17.79
C GLY A 44 -10.04 6.48 -16.95
N ASN A 45 -10.14 6.36 -15.63
CA ASN A 45 -10.07 7.50 -14.73
C ASN A 45 -9.43 7.10 -13.40
N LEU A 46 -8.26 7.67 -13.09
CA LEU A 46 -7.55 7.43 -11.83
C LEU A 46 -8.11 8.25 -10.66
N ARG A 47 -8.87 9.30 -10.94
CA ARG A 47 -9.47 10.16 -9.89
C ARG A 47 -8.45 10.71 -8.88
N GLY A 48 -7.23 10.95 -9.32
CA GLY A 48 -6.16 11.44 -8.45
C GLY A 48 -5.38 10.36 -7.72
N TYR A 49 -5.74 9.09 -7.85
CA TYR A 49 -5.03 7.96 -7.23
C TYR A 49 -3.82 7.55 -8.07
N GLU A 50 -2.85 8.45 -8.17
CA GLU A 50 -1.71 8.32 -9.08
C GLU A 50 -0.48 7.66 -8.47
N SER A 51 -0.46 7.43 -7.16
CA SER A 51 0.64 6.73 -6.50
C SER A 51 0.25 5.27 -6.33
N ILE A 52 0.98 4.39 -7.01
CA ILE A 52 0.65 2.97 -7.06
C ILE A 52 1.76 2.16 -6.39
N ALA A 53 1.38 1.21 -5.56
CA ALA A 53 2.31 0.22 -5.03
C ALA A 53 1.71 -1.16 -5.23
N ILE A 54 2.57 -2.13 -5.50
CA ILE A 54 2.17 -3.53 -5.63
C ILE A 54 3.08 -4.35 -4.73
N SER A 55 2.48 -5.14 -3.85
CA SER A 55 3.21 -6.03 -2.97
C SER A 55 2.84 -7.49 -3.27
N LYS A 56 3.83 -8.35 -3.17
CA LYS A 56 3.69 -9.79 -3.36
C LYS A 56 3.74 -10.48 -2.01
N TRP A 57 2.89 -11.48 -1.82
CA TRP A 57 2.79 -12.25 -0.58
C TRP A 57 2.86 -13.76 -0.87
N PRO A 58 3.40 -14.57 0.07
CA PRO A 58 3.46 -16.02 -0.13
C PRO A 58 2.10 -16.65 -0.33
N SER A 59 1.06 -16.07 0.29
CA SER A 59 -0.32 -16.53 0.16
C SER A 59 -1.27 -15.42 0.58
N LYS A 60 -2.53 -15.56 0.20
CA LYS A 60 -3.61 -14.69 0.67
C LYS A 60 -3.66 -14.63 2.20
N LYS A 61 -3.45 -15.77 2.84
CA LYS A 61 -3.45 -15.88 4.30
C LYS A 61 -2.36 -15.00 4.95
N HIS A 62 -1.16 -14.98 4.37
CA HIS A 62 -0.07 -14.11 4.86
C HIS A 62 -0.44 -12.63 4.72
N ALA A 63 -1.00 -12.25 3.58
CA ALA A 63 -1.43 -10.87 3.34
C ALA A 63 -2.50 -10.43 4.34
N LEU A 64 -3.49 -11.27 4.59
CA LEU A 64 -4.56 -10.97 5.54
C LEU A 64 -4.04 -10.90 6.98
N LYS A 65 -3.07 -11.74 7.33
CA LYS A 65 -2.45 -11.70 8.64
C LYS A 65 -1.76 -10.37 8.90
N PHE A 66 -1.04 -9.86 7.90
CA PHE A 66 -0.46 -8.52 7.93
C PHE A 66 -1.54 -7.46 8.08
N TRP A 67 -2.54 -7.49 7.21
CA TRP A 67 -3.61 -6.49 7.15
C TRP A 67 -4.39 -6.40 8.46
N GLN A 68 -4.63 -7.54 9.12
CA GLN A 68 -5.39 -7.63 10.35
C GLN A 68 -4.54 -7.51 11.62
N SER A 69 -3.23 -7.34 11.48
CA SER A 69 -2.32 -7.27 12.63
C SER A 69 -2.53 -5.96 13.43
N THR A 70 -2.32 -6.04 14.74
CA THR A 70 -2.35 -4.87 15.61
C THR A 70 -1.28 -3.86 15.18
N GLU A 71 -0.11 -4.34 14.77
CA GLU A 71 0.99 -3.51 14.30
C GLU A 71 0.57 -2.67 13.09
N TYR A 72 -0.13 -3.28 12.13
CA TYR A 72 -0.58 -2.54 10.96
C TYR A 72 -1.72 -1.58 11.28
N GLU A 73 -2.64 -1.95 12.16
CA GLU A 73 -3.71 -1.06 12.60
C GLU A 73 -3.15 0.23 13.21
N GLU A 74 -2.12 0.11 14.02
CA GLU A 74 -1.44 1.29 14.59
C GLU A 74 -0.73 2.11 13.52
N LEU A 75 0.00 1.45 12.63
CA LEU A 75 0.73 2.11 11.55
C LEU A 75 -0.23 2.84 10.61
N LYS A 76 -1.35 2.23 10.32
CA LYS A 76 -2.38 2.77 9.43
C LYS A 76 -2.92 4.13 9.89
N THR A 77 -2.94 4.38 11.20
CA THR A 77 -3.41 5.66 11.73
C THR A 77 -2.53 6.84 11.29
N LEU A 78 -1.27 6.57 10.98
CA LEU A 78 -0.33 7.62 10.55
C LEU A 78 -0.67 8.20 9.18
N ARG A 79 -1.40 7.47 8.33
CA ARG A 79 -1.73 7.93 6.98
C ARG A 79 -3.15 8.49 6.83
N LYS A 80 -3.94 8.44 7.88
CA LYS A 80 -5.37 8.76 7.84
C LYS A 80 -5.72 10.09 7.17
N ASP A 81 -5.00 11.15 7.52
CA ASP A 81 -5.27 12.49 6.98
C ASP A 81 -4.28 12.91 5.90
N LEU A 82 -3.35 12.03 5.51
CA LEU A 82 -2.27 12.35 4.59
C LEU A 82 -2.53 11.84 3.17
N ALA A 83 -3.41 10.87 3.03
CA ALA A 83 -3.76 10.29 1.74
C ALA A 83 -5.09 9.58 1.81
N ASP A 84 -5.77 9.51 0.67
CA ASP A 84 -6.87 8.59 0.46
C ASP A 84 -6.26 7.34 -0.16
N VAL A 85 -6.57 6.17 0.37
CA VAL A 85 -5.93 4.92 -0.03
C VAL A 85 -6.97 3.88 -0.36
N GLU A 86 -6.78 3.22 -1.48
CA GLU A 86 -7.55 2.04 -1.88
C GLU A 86 -6.62 0.86 -1.92
N VAL A 87 -6.99 -0.23 -1.27
CA VAL A 87 -6.19 -1.45 -1.18
C VAL A 87 -7.02 -2.62 -1.63
N ILE A 88 -6.49 -3.37 -2.60
CA ILE A 88 -7.15 -4.53 -3.17
C ILE A 88 -6.24 -5.74 -3.02
N LEU A 89 -6.78 -6.82 -2.46
CA LEU A 89 -6.06 -8.09 -2.41
C LEU A 89 -6.55 -8.96 -3.55
N VAL A 90 -5.62 -9.35 -4.41
CA VAL A 90 -5.92 -10.25 -5.52
C VAL A 90 -5.07 -11.51 -5.40
N GLU A 91 -5.57 -12.61 -5.91
CA GLU A 91 -4.87 -13.88 -5.90
C GLU A 91 -4.68 -14.32 -7.34
N SER A 92 -3.43 -14.63 -7.70
CA SER A 92 -3.11 -15.09 -9.05
C SER A 92 -3.61 -16.51 -9.28
N ILE A 93 -4.12 -16.76 -10.46
CA ILE A 93 -4.52 -18.10 -10.87
C ILE A 93 -3.38 -18.90 -11.50
N SER A 94 -2.24 -18.24 -11.74
CA SER A 94 -1.08 -18.87 -12.38
C SER A 94 0.07 -19.10 -11.42
#